data_734515c2c08639ba0e66f47ca356d0a0
#
_entry.id   734515c2c08639ba0e66f47ca356d0a0
#
_cell.length_a   1.000
_cell.length_b   1.000
_cell.length_c   1.000
_cell.angle_alpha   90.00
_cell.angle_beta   90.00
_cell.angle_gamma   90.00
#
_symmetry.space_group_name_H-M   'P 1'
#
loop_
_entity.id
_entity.type
_entity.pdbx_description
1 polymer ?
#
loop_
_entity_poly.entity_id
_entity_poly.type
_entity_poly.pdbx_seq_one_letter_code
_entity_poly.pdbx_strand_id
1 'polypeptide(L)'
;EYRGQFAPENNIFDDCIIKKIFSFLNISPPNISFSITKNFPYQAGLGSASSNAATVIKILENLEIINKKNIFDYTDLGSDIPFFLNQHDSLVRGRGDLISNIVFPKYFFLITKPNFNCSTKKMYDTFIPSDFDYNVEEDIEEINDNDNGNDFEKVIKKLEPDFNSIYNKMDNLEDTIFTRLTGSG
;
A
#
# COMPACT_ATOMS: atom_id res chain seq x y z
N GLU A 1 19.88 -4.75 7.27
CA GLU A 1 20.32 -5.45 6.07
C GLU A 1 19.10 -5.77 5.19
N TYR A 2 19.25 -5.59 3.88
CA TYR A 2 18.26 -5.98 2.89
C TYR A 2 18.73 -7.19 2.10
N ARG A 3 17.82 -8.13 1.83
CA ARG A 3 18.06 -9.36 1.06
C ARG A 3 16.91 -9.57 0.07
N GLY A 4 17.07 -10.54 -0.83
CA GLY A 4 16.02 -10.94 -1.79
C GLY A 4 16.18 -10.29 -3.16
N GLN A 5 15.32 -10.70 -4.09
CA GLN A 5 15.41 -10.35 -5.51
C GLN A 5 15.36 -8.84 -5.77
N PHE A 6 14.66 -8.09 -4.93
CA PHE A 6 14.45 -6.65 -5.07
C PHE A 6 15.18 -5.84 -3.97
N ALA A 7 16.19 -6.43 -3.33
CA ALA A 7 17.04 -5.69 -2.41
C ALA A 7 17.85 -4.63 -3.17
N PRO A 8 18.13 -3.46 -2.57
CA PRO A 8 19.00 -2.46 -3.19
C PRO A 8 20.43 -2.99 -3.25
N GLU A 9 21.13 -2.71 -4.35
CA GLU A 9 22.50 -3.23 -4.60
C GLU A 9 23.48 -2.91 -3.47
N ASN A 10 23.38 -1.74 -2.86
CA ASN A 10 24.27 -1.28 -1.80
C ASN A 10 23.72 -1.47 -0.38
N ASN A 11 22.65 -2.21 -0.21
CA ASN A 11 21.93 -2.32 1.07
C ASN A 11 21.51 -0.97 1.69
N ILE A 12 21.46 0.09 0.89
CA ILE A 12 21.10 1.43 1.31
C ILE A 12 19.80 1.82 0.64
N PHE A 13 18.79 2.14 1.45
CA PHE A 13 17.63 2.90 1.02
C PHE A 13 17.75 4.30 1.61
N ASP A 14 17.79 5.32 0.77
CA ASP A 14 17.78 6.72 1.21
C ASP A 14 16.54 7.02 2.05
N ASP A 15 15.44 6.36 1.72
CA ASP A 15 14.14 6.50 2.36
C ASP A 15 13.80 5.24 3.22
N CYS A 16 14.68 4.90 4.15
CA CYS A 16 14.50 3.73 5.00
C CYS A 16 13.37 3.91 6.00
N ILE A 17 12.29 3.14 5.88
CA ILE A 17 11.13 3.21 6.77
C ILE A 17 11.49 2.98 8.25
N ILE A 18 12.49 2.14 8.54
CA ILE A 18 12.94 1.90 9.91
C ILE A 18 13.50 3.17 10.54
N LYS A 19 14.31 3.94 9.78
CA LYS A 19 14.83 5.24 10.26
C LYS A 19 13.70 6.22 10.54
N LYS A 20 12.70 6.25 9.66
CA LYS A 20 11.50 7.10 9.86
C LYS A 20 10.74 6.73 11.12
N ILE A 21 10.60 5.44 11.43
CA ILE A 21 9.94 4.99 12.67
C ILE A 21 10.66 5.53 13.90
N PHE A 22 11.99 5.38 14.00
CA PHE A 22 12.75 5.87 15.15
C PHE A 22 12.65 7.39 15.29
N SER A 23 12.74 8.13 14.18
CA SER A 23 12.55 9.58 14.16
C SER A 23 11.15 9.98 14.60
N PHE A 24 10.13 9.31 14.09
CA PHE A 24 8.72 9.58 14.43
C PHE A 24 8.43 9.30 15.92
N LEU A 25 8.99 8.21 16.45
CA LEU A 25 8.82 7.85 17.86
C LEU A 25 9.71 8.66 18.79
N ASN A 26 10.63 9.46 18.24
CA ASN A 26 11.62 10.23 18.99
C ASN A 26 12.43 9.36 19.96
N ILE A 27 12.89 8.20 19.51
CA ILE A 27 13.70 7.28 20.29
C ILE A 27 15.03 7.02 19.58
N SER A 28 16.07 6.79 20.39
CA SER A 28 17.35 6.33 19.85
C SER A 28 17.22 4.89 19.33
N PRO A 29 17.85 4.57 18.19
CA PRO A 29 17.84 3.18 17.70
C PRO A 29 18.40 2.23 18.77
N PRO A 30 17.67 1.17 19.14
CA PRO A 30 18.15 0.17 20.08
C PRO A 30 19.26 -0.68 19.43
N ASN A 31 20.01 -1.40 20.26
CA ASN A 31 21.06 -2.31 19.77
C ASN A 31 20.45 -3.62 19.22
N ILE A 32 19.69 -3.49 18.13
CA ILE A 32 19.06 -4.60 17.41
C ILE A 32 19.39 -4.51 15.92
N SER A 33 19.41 -5.64 15.24
CA SER A 33 19.59 -5.72 13.80
C SER A 33 18.30 -6.13 13.11
N PHE A 34 17.95 -5.43 12.03
CA PHE A 34 16.83 -5.80 11.18
C PHE A 34 17.35 -6.43 9.88
N SER A 35 16.77 -7.57 9.50
CA SER A 35 16.94 -8.15 8.17
C SER A 35 15.60 -8.13 7.44
N ILE A 36 15.56 -7.47 6.30
CA ILE A 36 14.35 -7.35 5.47
C ILE A 36 14.57 -8.10 4.16
N THR A 37 13.73 -9.10 3.90
CA THR A 37 13.75 -9.82 2.63
C THR A 37 12.78 -9.13 1.66
N LYS A 38 13.32 -8.55 0.59
CA LYS A 38 12.58 -7.87 -0.46
C LYS A 38 12.20 -8.83 -1.58
N ASN A 39 11.02 -9.43 -1.49
CA ASN A 39 10.46 -10.32 -2.50
C ASN A 39 9.46 -9.63 -3.42
N PHE A 40 9.14 -8.37 -3.15
CA PHE A 40 8.26 -7.54 -3.97
C PHE A 40 9.04 -6.36 -4.56
N PRO A 41 8.75 -5.98 -5.82
CA PRO A 41 9.38 -4.82 -6.44
C PRO A 41 9.03 -3.52 -5.70
N TYR A 42 9.92 -2.57 -5.80
CA TYR A 42 9.69 -1.22 -5.31
C TYR A 42 8.65 -0.51 -6.18
N GLN A 43 7.83 0.36 -5.60
CA GLN A 43 6.78 1.09 -6.31
C GLN A 43 5.81 0.17 -7.09
N ALA A 44 5.30 -0.84 -6.45
CA ALA A 44 4.37 -1.80 -7.03
C ALA A 44 2.94 -1.70 -6.43
N GLY A 45 2.62 -0.61 -5.73
CA GLY A 45 1.28 -0.39 -5.17
C GLY A 45 0.84 -1.40 -4.11
N LEU A 46 1.74 -2.24 -3.59
CA LEU A 46 1.42 -3.35 -2.67
C LEU A 46 1.56 -2.98 -1.19
N GLY A 47 1.70 -1.70 -0.84
CA GLY A 47 1.81 -1.25 0.54
C GLY A 47 3.02 -1.79 1.32
N SER A 48 4.07 -2.30 0.64
CA SER A 48 5.18 -3.02 1.28
C SER A 48 5.95 -2.17 2.30
N ALA A 49 6.05 -0.86 2.12
CA ALA A 49 6.69 0.03 3.07
C ALA A 49 5.87 0.15 4.36
N SER A 50 4.55 0.33 4.24
CA SER A 50 3.63 0.43 5.37
C SER A 50 3.49 -0.89 6.12
N SER A 51 3.48 -2.02 5.41
CA SER A 51 3.50 -3.36 6.00
C SER A 51 4.78 -3.61 6.79
N ASN A 52 5.95 -3.24 6.24
CA ASN A 52 7.22 -3.32 6.97
C ASN A 52 7.23 -2.42 8.21
N ALA A 53 6.66 -1.19 8.10
CA ALA A 53 6.54 -0.30 9.25
C ALA A 53 5.70 -0.90 10.35
N ALA A 54 4.52 -1.41 10.03
CA ALA A 54 3.64 -2.07 10.99
C ALA A 54 4.32 -3.26 11.68
N THR A 55 5.06 -4.07 10.90
CA THR A 55 5.84 -5.19 11.44
C THR A 55 6.92 -4.73 12.42
N VAL A 56 7.68 -3.69 12.06
CA VAL A 56 8.72 -3.14 12.95
C VAL A 56 8.11 -2.57 14.24
N ILE A 57 7.01 -1.82 14.14
CA ILE A 57 6.29 -1.29 15.31
C ILE A 57 5.89 -2.43 16.24
N LYS A 58 5.27 -3.50 15.73
CA LYS A 58 4.90 -4.68 16.53
C LYS A 58 6.12 -5.37 17.17
N ILE A 59 7.24 -5.46 16.46
CA ILE A 59 8.47 -6.00 17.03
C ILE A 59 8.95 -5.14 18.20
N LEU A 60 8.95 -3.81 18.06
CA LEU A 60 9.37 -2.89 19.11
C LEU A 60 8.45 -2.94 20.33
N GLU A 61 7.13 -3.08 20.12
CA GLU A 61 6.15 -3.28 21.18
C GLU A 61 6.37 -4.63 21.89
N ASN A 62 6.57 -5.72 21.16
CA ASN A 62 6.78 -7.05 21.74
C ASN A 62 8.13 -7.17 22.50
N LEU A 63 9.11 -6.37 22.13
CA LEU A 63 10.38 -6.27 22.84
C LEU A 63 10.34 -5.24 23.99
N GLU A 64 9.19 -4.67 24.27
CA GLU A 64 8.98 -3.64 25.30
C GLU A 64 9.90 -2.41 25.14
N ILE A 65 10.40 -2.17 23.91
CA ILE A 65 11.20 -0.98 23.57
C ILE A 65 10.31 0.27 23.49
N ILE A 66 9.06 0.08 23.09
CA ILE A 66 8.03 1.10 23.06
C ILE A 66 6.75 0.58 23.75
N ASN A 67 5.97 1.48 24.32
CA ASN A 67 4.65 1.15 24.82
C ASN A 67 3.68 0.99 23.64
N LYS A 68 2.75 0.04 23.78
CA LYS A 68 1.66 -0.12 22.82
C LYS A 68 0.81 1.15 22.77
N LYS A 69 0.61 1.67 21.55
CA LYS A 69 -0.19 2.85 21.27
C LYS A 69 -1.47 2.47 20.54
N ASN A 70 -2.38 3.45 20.39
CA ASN A 70 -3.48 3.32 19.45
C ASN A 70 -2.93 3.22 18.03
N ILE A 71 -3.47 2.33 17.20
CA ILE A 71 -3.02 2.14 15.81
C ILE A 71 -3.11 3.43 14.99
N PHE A 72 -4.08 4.29 15.28
CA PHE A 72 -4.29 5.57 14.61
C PHE A 72 -3.23 6.63 14.95
N ASP A 73 -2.48 6.47 16.05
CA ASP A 73 -1.36 7.35 16.38
C ASP A 73 -0.22 7.27 15.35
N TYR A 74 -0.25 6.27 14.47
CA TYR A 74 0.75 6.06 13.42
C TYR A 74 0.32 6.59 12.05
N THR A 75 -0.83 7.22 11.92
CA THR A 75 -1.36 7.74 10.64
C THR A 75 -0.41 8.78 10.01
N ASP A 76 0.23 9.62 10.83
CA ASP A 76 1.18 10.62 10.34
C ASP A 76 2.53 10.03 9.89
N LEU A 77 2.86 8.82 10.32
CA LEU A 77 4.00 8.08 9.79
C LEU A 77 3.70 7.50 8.40
N GLY A 78 2.44 7.15 8.15
CA GLY A 78 1.92 6.69 6.87
C GLY A 78 0.47 6.23 6.97
N SER A 79 -0.38 6.72 6.06
CA SER A 79 -1.83 6.50 6.04
C SER A 79 -2.25 5.02 6.04
N ASP A 80 -1.44 4.14 5.44
CA ASP A 80 -1.77 2.72 5.36
C ASP A 80 -1.28 1.92 6.58
N ILE A 81 -0.45 2.52 7.45
CA ILE A 81 0.12 1.80 8.60
C ILE A 81 -0.95 1.31 9.58
N PRO A 82 -1.98 2.11 9.94
CA PRO A 82 -3.05 1.65 10.80
C PRO A 82 -3.76 0.40 10.26
N PHE A 83 -4.02 0.34 8.95
CA PHE A 83 -4.60 -0.83 8.30
C PHE A 83 -3.74 -2.09 8.51
N PHE A 84 -2.43 -2.01 8.26
CA PHE A 84 -1.52 -3.15 8.46
C PHE A 84 -1.35 -3.52 9.94
N LEU A 85 -1.51 -2.58 10.86
CA LEU A 85 -1.54 -2.86 12.30
C LEU A 85 -2.83 -3.56 12.73
N ASN A 86 -3.96 -3.24 12.09
CA ASN A 86 -5.27 -3.82 12.37
C ASN A 86 -5.35 -5.32 12.02
N GLN A 87 -4.70 -5.77 10.94
CA GLN A 87 -4.59 -7.18 10.50
C GLN A 87 -5.92 -7.87 10.18
N HIS A 88 -6.94 -7.12 9.81
CA HIS A 88 -8.24 -7.63 9.34
C HIS A 88 -8.58 -7.00 8.00
N ASP A 89 -9.36 -7.72 7.20
CA ASP A 89 -9.99 -7.12 6.04
C ASP A 89 -10.82 -5.93 6.50
N SER A 90 -10.65 -4.79 5.86
CA SER A 90 -11.19 -3.55 6.37
C SER A 90 -11.50 -2.56 5.28
N LEU A 91 -12.58 -1.83 5.47
CA LEU A 91 -12.85 -0.59 4.77
C LEU A 91 -12.12 0.53 5.48
N VAL A 92 -11.27 1.24 4.74
CA VAL A 92 -10.45 2.34 5.25
C VAL A 92 -10.94 3.65 4.63
N ARG A 93 -11.27 4.62 5.49
CA ARG A 93 -11.74 5.95 5.08
C ARG A 93 -10.86 7.05 5.70
N GLY A 94 -11.12 8.30 5.27
CA GLY A 94 -10.35 9.44 5.73
C GLY A 94 -8.90 9.39 5.25
N ARG A 95 -7.98 9.67 6.12
CA ARG A 95 -6.52 9.57 5.90
C ARG A 95 -5.93 8.25 6.41
N GLY A 96 -6.73 7.17 6.47
CA GLY A 96 -6.32 5.92 7.12
C GLY A 96 -6.68 5.87 8.61
N ASP A 97 -7.44 6.82 9.10
CA ASP A 97 -7.82 7.04 10.50
C ASP A 97 -9.22 6.51 10.85
N LEU A 98 -9.97 6.06 9.85
CA LEU A 98 -11.27 5.42 10.02
C LEU A 98 -11.22 4.01 9.43
N ILE A 99 -11.20 3.00 10.27
CA ILE A 99 -11.11 1.59 9.88
C ILE A 99 -12.35 0.85 10.39
N SER A 100 -13.07 0.22 9.46
CA SER A 100 -14.20 -0.67 9.77
C SER A 100 -13.86 -2.06 9.28
N ASN A 101 -13.83 -3.04 10.17
CA ASN A 101 -13.58 -4.43 9.79
C ASN A 101 -14.76 -4.96 8.98
N ILE A 102 -14.43 -5.65 7.90
CA ILE A 102 -15.40 -6.28 6.99
C ILE A 102 -14.97 -7.72 6.73
N VAL A 103 -15.86 -8.50 6.18
CA VAL A 103 -15.57 -9.87 5.77
C VAL A 103 -15.74 -9.95 4.27
N PHE A 104 -14.64 -10.16 3.56
CA PHE A 104 -14.69 -10.41 2.13
C PHE A 104 -14.73 -11.89 1.78
N PRO A 105 -15.34 -12.27 0.65
CA PRO A 105 -15.14 -13.57 0.05
C PRO A 105 -13.66 -13.84 -0.23
N LYS A 106 -13.29 -15.11 -0.31
CA LYS A 106 -11.93 -15.47 -0.69
C LYS A 106 -11.77 -15.34 -2.20
N TYR A 107 -10.87 -14.46 -2.61
CA TYR A 107 -10.47 -14.28 -4.00
C TYR A 107 -9.06 -14.83 -4.25
N PHE A 108 -8.82 -15.23 -5.50
CA PHE A 108 -7.48 -15.47 -6.01
C PHE A 108 -7.06 -14.27 -6.84
N PHE A 109 -5.87 -13.76 -6.59
CA PHE A 109 -5.35 -12.58 -7.29
C PHE A 109 -4.19 -12.95 -8.18
N LEU A 110 -4.26 -12.55 -9.45
CA LEU A 110 -3.10 -12.52 -10.35
C LEU A 110 -2.50 -11.13 -10.33
N ILE A 111 -1.26 -11.01 -9.82
CA ILE A 111 -0.56 -9.73 -9.73
C ILE A 111 0.39 -9.62 -10.92
N THR A 112 0.23 -8.57 -11.72
CA THR A 112 1.10 -8.26 -12.85
C THR A 112 1.82 -6.95 -12.62
N LYS A 113 3.17 -6.97 -12.68
CA LYS A 113 4.01 -5.77 -12.62
C LYS A 113 4.51 -5.46 -14.04
N PRO A 114 4.06 -4.36 -14.65
CA PRO A 114 4.59 -3.89 -15.93
C PRO A 114 6.06 -3.46 -15.85
N ASN A 115 6.71 -3.29 -17.01
CA ASN A 115 8.10 -2.84 -17.11
C ASN A 115 8.30 -1.32 -16.90
N PHE A 116 7.29 -0.63 -16.41
CA PHE A 116 7.41 0.77 -16.00
C PHE A 116 7.18 0.90 -14.48
N ASN A 117 7.63 2.01 -13.92
CA ASN A 117 7.48 2.31 -12.51
C ASN A 117 6.52 3.49 -12.32
N CYS A 118 5.57 3.33 -11.40
CA CYS A 118 4.66 4.39 -11.00
C CYS A 118 5.21 5.09 -9.75
N SER A 119 5.63 6.35 -9.91
CA SER A 119 5.98 7.16 -8.76
C SER A 119 4.70 7.64 -8.07
N THR A 120 4.49 7.25 -6.82
CA THR A 120 3.36 7.70 -6.00
C THR A 120 3.23 9.23 -6.04
N LYS A 121 4.36 9.95 -5.92
CA LYS A 121 4.36 11.41 -6.03
C LYS A 121 3.83 11.89 -7.37
N LYS A 122 4.32 11.33 -8.49
CA LYS A 122 3.88 11.72 -9.85
C LYS A 122 2.38 11.42 -10.06
N MET A 123 1.89 10.31 -9.50
CA MET A 123 0.47 9.96 -9.55
C MET A 123 -0.39 11.02 -8.85
N TYR A 124 -0.03 11.39 -7.61
CA TYR A 124 -0.74 12.44 -6.86
C TYR A 124 -0.59 13.83 -7.51
N ASP A 125 0.59 14.20 -8.00
CA ASP A 125 0.81 15.50 -8.67
C ASP A 125 -0.01 15.63 -9.97
N THR A 126 -0.39 14.51 -10.59
CA THR A 126 -1.18 14.46 -11.83
C THR A 126 -2.68 14.29 -11.56
N PHE A 127 -3.04 13.89 -10.34
CA PHE A 127 -4.42 13.68 -9.93
C PHE A 127 -5.18 15.00 -9.84
N ILE A 128 -6.32 15.08 -10.54
CA ILE A 128 -7.19 16.26 -10.54
C ILE A 128 -8.53 15.85 -9.90
N PRO A 129 -8.84 16.30 -8.67
CA PRO A 129 -10.06 15.89 -7.96
C PRO A 129 -11.36 16.16 -8.73
N SER A 130 -11.43 17.22 -9.55
CA SER A 130 -12.59 17.55 -10.35
C SER A 130 -12.91 16.58 -11.49
N ASP A 131 -11.97 15.68 -11.82
CA ASP A 131 -12.19 14.64 -12.82
C ASP A 131 -13.02 13.46 -12.27
N PHE A 132 -13.40 13.51 -10.99
CA PHE A 132 -14.06 12.42 -10.27
C PHE A 132 -15.36 12.91 -9.63
N ASP A 133 -16.39 12.09 -9.69
CA ASP A 133 -17.63 12.30 -8.97
C ASP A 133 -17.59 11.56 -7.63
N TYR A 134 -17.50 12.32 -6.54
CA TYR A 134 -17.37 11.79 -5.18
C TYR A 134 -18.73 11.63 -4.47
N ASN A 135 -19.82 11.46 -5.18
CA ASN A 135 -21.12 11.14 -4.58
C ASN A 135 -21.16 9.69 -4.07
N VAL A 136 -20.26 9.34 -3.18
CA VAL A 136 -20.16 7.96 -2.65
C VAL A 136 -20.58 7.92 -1.19
N GLU A 137 -21.88 7.81 -0.96
CA GLU A 137 -22.45 7.16 0.22
C GLU A 137 -22.81 5.71 -0.16
N GLU A 138 -21.86 4.90 -0.56
CA GLU A 138 -22.10 3.49 -0.80
C GLU A 138 -21.53 2.66 0.36
N ASP A 139 -22.42 1.95 1.03
CA ASP A 139 -22.06 0.83 1.88
C ASP A 139 -21.51 -0.27 0.96
N ILE A 140 -20.18 -0.41 0.93
CA ILE A 140 -19.52 -1.46 0.15
C ILE A 140 -19.73 -2.77 0.90
N GLU A 141 -20.76 -3.51 0.55
CA GLU A 141 -20.99 -4.86 1.08
C GLU A 141 -20.22 -5.92 0.29
N GLU A 142 -19.93 -5.67 -0.99
CA GLU A 142 -19.22 -6.59 -1.89
C GLU A 142 -18.33 -5.83 -2.87
N ILE A 143 -17.16 -6.38 -3.18
CA ILE A 143 -16.37 -5.94 -4.33
C ILE A 143 -17.04 -6.52 -5.58
N ASN A 144 -17.55 -5.66 -6.45
CA ASN A 144 -18.19 -6.06 -7.70
C ASN A 144 -17.71 -5.18 -8.87
N ASP A 145 -18.12 -5.53 -10.08
CA ASP A 145 -17.75 -4.79 -11.30
C ASP A 145 -18.27 -3.35 -11.33
N ASN A 146 -19.28 -3.04 -10.53
CA ASN A 146 -19.86 -1.69 -10.40
C ASN A 146 -19.12 -0.83 -9.38
N ASP A 147 -18.15 -1.38 -8.67
CA ASP A 147 -17.25 -0.60 -7.83
C ASP A 147 -16.52 0.43 -8.70
N ASN A 148 -16.44 1.66 -8.23
CA ASN A 148 -15.85 2.80 -8.96
C ASN A 148 -14.37 2.61 -9.32
N GLY A 149 -13.78 1.50 -8.94
CA GLY A 149 -12.41 1.13 -9.27
C GLY A 149 -11.37 1.94 -8.48
N ASN A 150 -10.19 2.07 -9.06
CA ASN A 150 -9.13 2.88 -8.50
C ASN A 150 -9.02 4.20 -9.27
N ASP A 151 -9.21 5.33 -8.59
CA ASP A 151 -9.14 6.66 -9.20
C ASP A 151 -7.82 6.92 -9.95
N PHE A 152 -6.73 6.33 -9.48
CA PHE A 152 -5.44 6.42 -10.17
C PHE A 152 -5.40 5.69 -11.52
N GLU A 153 -6.38 4.85 -11.86
CA GLU A 153 -6.46 4.25 -13.19
C GLU A 153 -6.62 5.30 -14.30
N LYS A 154 -7.38 6.37 -14.05
CA LYS A 154 -7.48 7.49 -14.99
C LYS A 154 -6.16 8.23 -15.13
N VAL A 155 -5.39 8.33 -14.05
CA VAL A 155 -4.09 8.99 -14.02
C VAL A 155 -3.04 8.16 -14.75
N ILE A 156 -2.94 6.86 -14.44
CA ILE A 156 -1.94 5.98 -15.06
C ILE A 156 -2.18 5.85 -16.58
N LYS A 157 -3.43 5.82 -17.03
CA LYS A 157 -3.79 5.79 -18.45
C LYS A 157 -3.27 7.01 -19.22
N LYS A 158 -3.15 8.16 -18.56
CA LYS A 158 -2.55 9.39 -19.13
C LYS A 158 -1.02 9.33 -19.12
N LEU A 159 -0.42 8.77 -18.07
CA LEU A 159 1.04 8.77 -17.87
C LEU A 159 1.76 7.67 -18.63
N GLU A 160 1.12 6.50 -18.76
CA GLU A 160 1.72 5.28 -19.30
C GLU A 160 0.76 4.66 -20.34
N PRO A 161 0.91 5.00 -21.63
CA PRO A 161 0.00 4.54 -22.69
C PRO A 161 -0.12 3.01 -22.80
N ASP A 162 0.95 2.28 -22.48
CA ASP A 162 0.98 0.82 -22.51
C ASP A 162 0.09 0.17 -21.44
N PHE A 163 -0.30 0.92 -20.39
CA PHE A 163 -1.16 0.43 -19.32
C PHE A 163 -2.47 -0.14 -19.86
N ASN A 164 -3.13 0.55 -20.79
CA ASN A 164 -4.39 0.09 -21.36
C ASN A 164 -4.28 -1.26 -22.04
N SER A 165 -3.17 -1.51 -22.75
CA SER A 165 -2.95 -2.81 -23.41
C SER A 165 -2.81 -3.94 -22.41
N ILE A 166 -2.10 -3.69 -21.32
CA ILE A 166 -1.90 -4.66 -20.24
C ILE A 166 -3.21 -4.90 -19.48
N TYR A 167 -3.89 -3.81 -19.10
CA TYR A 167 -5.18 -3.87 -18.41
C TYR A 167 -6.19 -4.70 -19.19
N ASN A 168 -6.38 -4.41 -20.49
CA ASN A 168 -7.31 -5.14 -21.34
C ASN A 168 -6.94 -6.62 -21.51
N LYS A 169 -5.65 -6.95 -21.54
CA LYS A 169 -5.21 -8.36 -21.57
C LYS A 169 -5.57 -9.10 -20.29
N MET A 170 -5.42 -8.47 -19.14
CA MET A 170 -5.76 -9.04 -17.85
C MET A 170 -7.28 -9.21 -17.72
N ASP A 171 -8.03 -8.18 -18.10
CA ASP A 171 -9.49 -8.14 -18.01
C ASP A 171 -10.19 -9.17 -18.93
N ASN A 172 -9.54 -9.54 -20.02
CA ASN A 172 -10.04 -10.56 -20.97
C ASN A 172 -9.53 -11.99 -20.68
N LEU A 173 -8.85 -12.23 -19.55
CA LEU A 173 -8.54 -13.61 -19.16
C LEU A 173 -9.82 -14.33 -18.73
N GLU A 174 -9.88 -15.63 -19.05
CA GLU A 174 -11.00 -16.49 -18.65
C GLU A 174 -11.17 -16.48 -17.13
N ASP A 175 -12.40 -16.44 -16.66
CA ASP A 175 -12.79 -16.39 -15.25
C ASP A 175 -12.35 -15.12 -14.48
N THR A 176 -11.92 -14.06 -15.17
CA THR A 176 -11.66 -12.78 -14.52
C THR A 176 -12.96 -12.16 -14.01
N ILE A 177 -13.02 -11.88 -12.72
CA ILE A 177 -14.15 -11.18 -12.10
C ILE A 177 -13.97 -9.67 -12.25
N PHE A 178 -12.76 -9.16 -12.01
CA PHE A 178 -12.40 -7.77 -12.19
C PHE A 178 -10.88 -7.60 -12.36
N THR A 179 -10.48 -6.49 -12.97
CA THR A 179 -9.09 -6.03 -13.08
C THR A 179 -8.97 -4.66 -12.47
N ARG A 180 -7.96 -4.43 -11.62
CA ARG A 180 -7.76 -3.16 -10.92
C ARG A 180 -6.28 -2.83 -10.77
N LEU A 181 -6.00 -1.53 -10.81
CA LEU A 181 -4.73 -0.99 -10.33
C LEU A 181 -4.67 -1.12 -8.81
N THR A 182 -3.56 -1.58 -8.24
CA THR A 182 -3.37 -1.60 -6.79
C THR A 182 -2.64 -0.36 -6.30
N GLY A 183 -3.17 0.30 -5.28
CA GLY A 183 -2.61 1.52 -4.69
C GLY A 183 -2.40 2.63 -5.73
N SER A 184 -1.23 3.25 -5.71
CA SER A 184 -0.82 4.26 -6.70
C SER A 184 -0.04 3.67 -7.88
N GLY A 185 -0.05 2.35 -8.02
CA GLY A 185 0.61 1.62 -9.11
C GLY A 185 2.04 1.21 -8.86
#